data_06783c6d92c175d3c36092bb2828aeb6
#
_entry.id   06783c6d92c175d3c36092bb2828aeb6
#
_cell.length_a   1.000
_cell.length_b   1.000
_cell.length_c   1.000
_cell.angle_alpha   90.00
_cell.angle_beta   90.00
_cell.angle_gamma   90.00
#
_symmetry.space_group_name_H-M   'P 1'
#
loop_
_entity.id
_entity.type
_entity.pdbx_description
1 polymer ?
#
loop_
_entity_poly.entity_id
_entity_poly.type
_entity_poly.pdbx_seq_one_letter_code
_entity_poly.pdbx_strand_id
1 'polypeptide(L)'
;MKKRIFSSLFAICLVLLLLPLQVYAVNPIDVSRPCSLRVEYSYDQQAFPGQKIALYRVADCFADGTWELSGDFAGDPVNIHGITSQTEWRQATSTLLSYAAADQRTPFREGVTDSAGQILFENLTAGMYLIPGVLAESSDGNYQFEAFLVVLPPPAQEGDHLYDVTSKPKCSHSTPTPETRRYTLVKHWKDTGYESSRPESVTVDILNNGQVVMTQQLTRDSNWTFSWDVLDDGSIWQVVERNVPAGYTVTATREGNTFLLTNTRSGGVVKPPQTGDPMIFWPYILIMCISGCALLLLGIHRRRLVQ
;
A
#
# COMPACT_ATOMS: atom_id res chain seq x y z
N MET A 1 58.25 12.34 16.02
CA MET A 1 56.82 12.74 16.04
C MET A 1 55.95 12.02 15.00
N LYS A 2 56.37 11.86 13.74
CA LYS A 2 55.59 11.20 12.67
C LYS A 2 55.19 9.74 12.96
N LYS A 3 56.00 8.95 13.66
CA LYS A 3 55.66 7.53 13.97
C LYS A 3 54.53 7.39 14.99
N ARG A 4 54.38 8.32 15.94
CA ARG A 4 53.28 8.29 16.92
C ARG A 4 51.94 8.67 16.34
N ILE A 5 51.91 9.58 15.35
CA ILE A 5 50.68 10.01 14.64
C ILE A 5 50.12 8.85 13.79
N PHE A 6 50.98 8.10 13.10
CA PHE A 6 50.56 6.93 12.29
C PHE A 6 50.00 5.77 13.14
N SER A 7 50.62 5.51 14.32
CA SER A 7 50.10 4.51 15.24
C SER A 7 48.77 4.90 15.85
N SER A 8 48.56 6.19 16.14
CA SER A 8 47.29 6.69 16.67
C SER A 8 46.18 6.68 15.60
N LEU A 9 46.47 7.03 14.32
CA LEU A 9 45.50 6.93 13.25
C LEU A 9 45.06 5.49 12.99
N PHE A 10 46.00 4.55 13.01
CA PHE A 10 45.69 3.14 12.82
C PHE A 10 44.85 2.57 13.98
N ALA A 11 45.14 2.97 15.21
CA ALA A 11 44.33 2.59 16.38
C ALA A 11 42.93 3.15 16.34
N ILE A 12 42.73 4.39 15.85
CA ILE A 12 41.41 5.02 15.68
C ILE A 12 40.62 4.31 14.57
N CYS A 13 41.25 3.97 13.44
CA CYS A 13 40.57 3.17 12.39
C CYS A 13 40.18 1.78 12.88
N LEU A 14 41.00 1.13 13.71
CA LEU A 14 40.68 -0.19 14.27
C LEU A 14 39.51 -0.12 15.26
N VAL A 15 39.43 0.94 16.05
CA VAL A 15 38.33 1.16 17.01
C VAL A 15 37.04 1.47 16.28
N LEU A 16 37.08 2.22 15.18
CA LEU A 16 35.90 2.48 14.33
C LEU A 16 35.37 1.22 13.62
N LEU A 17 36.22 0.26 13.32
CA LEU A 17 35.83 -1.05 12.75
C LEU A 17 35.24 -2.01 13.80
N LEU A 18 35.44 -1.75 15.10
CA LEU A 18 34.90 -2.55 16.19
C LEU A 18 33.59 -1.97 16.78
N LEU A 19 33.10 -0.83 16.26
CA LEU A 19 31.79 -0.34 16.66
C LEU A 19 30.74 -1.35 16.19
N PRO A 20 29.95 -1.94 17.10
CA PRO A 20 28.88 -2.82 16.70
C PRO A 20 27.90 -2.00 15.85
N LEU A 21 27.71 -2.40 14.61
CA LEU A 21 26.55 -1.97 13.83
C LEU A 21 25.34 -2.50 14.61
N GLN A 22 24.66 -1.63 15.31
CA GLN A 22 23.41 -1.99 15.97
C GLN A 22 22.41 -2.26 14.84
N VAL A 23 22.27 -3.52 14.47
CA VAL A 23 21.13 -3.99 13.68
C VAL A 23 19.96 -4.01 14.64
N TYR A 24 19.09 -3.02 14.55
CA TYR A 24 17.81 -3.05 15.26
C TYR A 24 16.99 -4.19 14.65
N ALA A 25 16.86 -5.27 15.38
CA ALA A 25 15.97 -6.36 14.99
C ALA A 25 14.53 -5.93 15.33
N VAL A 26 13.66 -5.93 14.34
CA VAL A 26 12.21 -5.84 14.57
C VAL A 26 11.77 -7.20 15.09
N ASN A 27 11.05 -7.24 16.21
CA ASN A 27 10.51 -8.47 16.76
C ASN A 27 9.50 -9.10 15.79
N PRO A 28 9.44 -10.44 15.69
CA PRO A 28 8.39 -11.10 14.92
C PRO A 28 7.00 -10.69 15.43
N ILE A 29 6.03 -10.62 14.52
CA ILE A 29 4.64 -10.32 14.88
C ILE A 29 4.09 -11.53 15.66
N ASP A 30 3.57 -11.28 16.87
CA ASP A 30 2.76 -12.27 17.58
C ASP A 30 1.34 -12.28 17.00
N VAL A 31 1.13 -13.13 16.00
CA VAL A 31 -0.18 -13.25 15.31
C VAL A 31 -1.28 -13.84 16.20
N SER A 32 -0.92 -14.40 17.37
CA SER A 32 -1.89 -14.92 18.35
C SER A 32 -2.44 -13.83 19.28
N ARG A 33 -1.73 -12.70 19.39
CA ARG A 33 -2.14 -11.58 20.21
C ARG A 33 -3.29 -10.83 19.54
N PRO A 34 -4.43 -10.61 20.24
CA PRO A 34 -5.54 -9.87 19.68
C PRO A 34 -5.15 -8.39 19.47
N CYS A 35 -5.67 -7.82 18.38
CA CYS A 35 -5.56 -6.41 18.06
C CYS A 35 -6.86 -5.67 18.36
N SER A 36 -6.79 -4.35 18.52
CA SER A 36 -7.92 -3.46 18.50
C SER A 36 -7.75 -2.34 17.48
N LEU A 37 -8.86 -1.87 16.91
CA LEU A 37 -8.91 -0.75 15.98
C LEU A 37 -9.98 0.25 16.44
N ARG A 38 -9.53 1.44 16.82
CA ARG A 38 -10.40 2.59 17.01
C ARG A 38 -10.41 3.46 15.76
N VAL A 39 -11.58 3.84 15.29
CA VAL A 39 -11.70 4.77 14.15
C VAL A 39 -12.48 6.01 14.60
N GLU A 40 -11.95 7.19 14.26
CA GLU A 40 -12.50 8.49 14.65
C GLU A 40 -13.02 9.25 13.43
N TYR A 41 -14.32 9.47 13.38
CA TYR A 41 -14.99 10.24 12.32
C TYR A 41 -15.25 11.65 12.83
N SER A 42 -14.35 12.57 12.47
CA SER A 42 -14.47 13.99 12.83
C SER A 42 -13.86 14.91 11.78
N TYR A 43 -14.41 16.11 11.65
CA TYR A 43 -13.94 17.17 10.77
C TYR A 43 -14.05 18.53 11.50
N ASP A 44 -12.99 19.32 11.55
CA ASP A 44 -12.95 20.63 12.22
C ASP A 44 -13.61 20.63 13.60
N GLN A 45 -13.26 19.67 14.46
CA GLN A 45 -13.80 19.45 15.80
C GLN A 45 -15.27 18.98 15.85
N GLN A 46 -15.93 18.87 14.71
CA GLN A 46 -17.26 18.26 14.61
C GLN A 46 -17.14 16.73 14.59
N ALA A 47 -17.81 16.06 15.50
CA ALA A 47 -17.95 14.62 15.51
C ALA A 47 -19.10 14.16 14.63
N PHE A 48 -18.99 12.94 14.06
CA PHE A 48 -20.04 12.32 13.25
C PHE A 48 -20.58 11.06 13.93
N PRO A 49 -21.52 11.20 14.85
CA PRO A 49 -22.17 10.06 15.50
C PRO A 49 -23.15 9.36 14.56
N GLY A 50 -23.50 8.11 14.90
CA GLY A 50 -24.54 7.35 14.22
C GLY A 50 -24.13 6.84 12.82
N GLN A 51 -22.87 6.95 12.42
CA GLN A 51 -22.40 6.42 11.13
C GLN A 51 -22.28 4.91 11.19
N LYS A 52 -22.85 4.20 10.23
CA LYS A 52 -22.68 2.75 10.07
C LYS A 52 -21.34 2.45 9.43
N ILE A 53 -20.53 1.67 10.12
CA ILE A 53 -19.18 1.33 9.69
C ILE A 53 -19.09 -0.18 9.51
N ALA A 54 -18.68 -0.58 8.31
CA ALA A 54 -18.34 -1.95 7.97
C ALA A 54 -16.83 -2.16 8.03
N LEU A 55 -16.39 -3.31 8.51
CA LEU A 55 -14.99 -3.74 8.55
C LEU A 55 -14.86 -5.05 7.78
N TYR A 56 -14.09 -5.08 6.70
CA TYR A 56 -13.79 -6.29 5.94
C TYR A 56 -12.40 -6.77 6.27
N ARG A 57 -12.22 -8.07 6.49
CA ARG A 57 -10.89 -8.68 6.60
C ARG A 57 -10.46 -9.12 5.22
N VAL A 58 -9.43 -8.49 4.66
CA VAL A 58 -9.02 -8.70 3.26
C VAL A 58 -7.77 -9.56 3.11
N ALA A 59 -6.92 -9.61 4.16
CA ALA A 59 -5.71 -10.43 4.11
C ALA A 59 -5.34 -10.97 5.49
N ASP A 60 -4.66 -12.11 5.50
CA ASP A 60 -4.01 -12.68 6.67
C ASP A 60 -2.61 -12.09 6.82
N CYS A 61 -2.18 -11.90 8.06
CA CYS A 61 -0.83 -11.48 8.40
C CYS A 61 -0.05 -12.65 8.99
N PHE A 62 1.22 -12.79 8.61
CA PHE A 62 2.13 -13.82 9.11
C PHE A 62 3.17 -13.24 10.07
N ALA A 63 3.80 -14.12 10.87
CA ALA A 63 4.76 -13.72 11.89
C ALA A 63 6.00 -12.99 11.35
N ASP A 64 6.34 -13.20 10.08
CA ASP A 64 7.43 -12.52 9.37
C ASP A 64 7.03 -11.14 8.81
N GLY A 65 5.78 -10.70 9.05
CA GLY A 65 5.24 -9.43 8.58
C GLY A 65 4.78 -9.44 7.12
N THR A 66 4.71 -10.60 6.49
CA THR A 66 4.06 -10.77 5.18
C THR A 66 2.56 -10.89 5.34
N TRP A 67 1.82 -10.67 4.25
CA TRP A 67 0.36 -10.83 4.19
C TRP A 67 -0.06 -11.39 2.85
N GLU A 68 -1.19 -12.12 2.85
CA GLU A 68 -1.81 -12.68 1.65
C GLU A 68 -3.31 -12.43 1.68
N LEU A 69 -3.90 -12.12 0.52
CA LEU A 69 -5.35 -12.00 0.40
C LEU A 69 -6.02 -13.29 0.87
N SER A 70 -7.09 -13.15 1.67
CA SER A 70 -7.75 -14.29 2.32
C SER A 70 -9.28 -14.18 2.30
N GLY A 71 -9.94 -15.26 2.68
CA GLY A 71 -11.40 -15.32 2.70
C GLY A 71 -12.00 -15.01 1.32
N ASP A 72 -13.02 -14.16 1.30
CA ASP A 72 -13.72 -13.78 0.06
C ASP A 72 -12.83 -12.96 -0.90
N PHE A 73 -11.67 -12.48 -0.43
CA PHE A 73 -10.72 -11.71 -1.23
C PHE A 73 -9.57 -12.53 -1.81
N ALA A 74 -9.42 -13.81 -1.43
CA ALA A 74 -8.28 -14.65 -1.83
C ALA A 74 -8.11 -14.80 -3.34
N GLY A 75 -9.22 -14.70 -4.10
CA GLY A 75 -9.22 -14.83 -5.56
C GLY A 75 -9.16 -13.50 -6.30
N ASP A 76 -9.12 -12.37 -5.63
CA ASP A 76 -9.13 -11.07 -6.29
C ASP A 76 -7.81 -10.83 -7.03
N PRO A 77 -7.88 -10.34 -8.27
CA PRO A 77 -6.69 -10.06 -9.07
C PRO A 77 -6.03 -8.72 -8.67
N VAL A 78 -5.86 -8.51 -7.37
CA VAL A 78 -5.32 -7.28 -6.77
C VAL A 78 -3.95 -7.57 -6.15
N ASN A 79 -2.96 -6.77 -6.51
CA ASN A 79 -1.65 -6.88 -5.89
C ASN A 79 -1.59 -6.03 -4.62
N ILE A 80 -1.30 -6.66 -3.48
CA ILE A 80 -1.08 -6.00 -2.19
C ILE A 80 0.38 -6.08 -1.73
N HIS A 81 1.28 -6.64 -2.55
CA HIS A 81 2.68 -6.81 -2.23
C HIS A 81 3.55 -5.70 -2.83
N GLY A 82 4.62 -5.35 -2.13
CA GLY A 82 5.59 -4.37 -2.61
C GLY A 82 5.05 -2.96 -2.75
N ILE A 83 3.93 -2.64 -2.11
CA ILE A 83 3.35 -1.30 -2.08
C ILE A 83 4.25 -0.39 -1.23
N THR A 84 4.74 0.69 -1.84
CA THR A 84 5.68 1.62 -1.19
C THR A 84 5.14 3.05 -1.08
N SER A 85 4.08 3.37 -1.82
CA SER A 85 3.52 4.72 -1.87
C SER A 85 2.08 4.78 -1.38
N GLN A 86 1.68 5.94 -0.84
CA GLN A 86 0.28 6.19 -0.46
C GLN A 86 -0.67 6.09 -1.65
N THR A 87 -0.19 6.41 -2.85
CA THR A 87 -0.99 6.30 -4.07
C THR A 87 -1.33 4.85 -4.38
N GLU A 88 -0.35 3.94 -4.30
CA GLU A 88 -0.57 2.51 -4.52
C GLU A 88 -1.51 1.92 -3.46
N TRP A 89 -1.36 2.32 -2.19
CA TRP A 89 -2.30 1.93 -1.13
C TRP A 89 -3.73 2.38 -1.41
N ARG A 90 -3.93 3.62 -1.86
CA ARG A 90 -5.27 4.11 -2.27
C ARG A 90 -5.83 3.35 -3.47
N GLN A 91 -4.99 3.00 -4.44
CA GLN A 91 -5.38 2.19 -5.59
C GLN A 91 -5.85 0.79 -5.16
N ALA A 92 -5.08 0.10 -4.32
CA ALA A 92 -5.47 -1.19 -3.77
C ALA A 92 -6.78 -1.10 -2.96
N THR A 93 -6.91 -0.08 -2.09
CA THR A 93 -8.13 0.20 -1.32
C THR A 93 -9.35 0.35 -2.24
N SER A 94 -9.25 1.22 -3.24
CA SER A 94 -10.35 1.48 -4.19
C SER A 94 -10.74 0.20 -4.95
N THR A 95 -9.76 -0.57 -5.39
CA THR A 95 -10.00 -1.80 -6.16
C THR A 95 -10.68 -2.86 -5.31
N LEU A 96 -10.14 -3.16 -4.11
CA LEU A 96 -10.73 -4.15 -3.18
C LEU A 96 -12.14 -3.75 -2.76
N LEU A 97 -12.36 -2.44 -2.50
CA LEU A 97 -13.69 -1.93 -2.17
C LEU A 97 -14.68 -2.11 -3.31
N SER A 98 -14.25 -1.89 -4.56
CA SER A 98 -15.11 -2.08 -5.73
C SER A 98 -15.51 -3.55 -5.91
N TYR A 99 -14.58 -4.51 -5.66
CA TYR A 99 -14.92 -5.94 -5.64
C TYR A 99 -15.87 -6.27 -4.50
N ALA A 100 -15.60 -5.79 -3.27
CA ALA A 100 -16.47 -6.04 -2.13
C ALA A 100 -17.91 -5.58 -2.38
N ALA A 101 -18.07 -4.39 -2.96
CA ALA A 101 -19.38 -3.82 -3.30
C ALA A 101 -20.07 -4.58 -4.44
N ALA A 102 -19.37 -4.83 -5.55
CA ALA A 102 -19.94 -5.51 -6.71
C ALA A 102 -20.37 -6.95 -6.42
N ASP A 103 -19.65 -7.65 -5.54
CA ASP A 103 -19.95 -9.01 -5.13
C ASP A 103 -20.85 -9.07 -3.90
N GLN A 104 -21.25 -7.92 -3.35
CA GLN A 104 -22.09 -7.81 -2.14
C GLN A 104 -21.52 -8.63 -0.97
N ARG A 105 -20.19 -8.55 -0.76
CA ARG A 105 -19.49 -9.32 0.27
C ARG A 105 -19.96 -8.92 1.65
N THR A 106 -20.08 -9.90 2.55
CA THR A 106 -20.47 -9.66 3.91
C THR A 106 -19.31 -9.08 4.74
N PRO A 107 -19.50 -7.99 5.48
CA PRO A 107 -18.49 -7.47 6.38
C PRO A 107 -18.09 -8.48 7.46
N PHE A 108 -16.82 -8.50 7.83
CA PHE A 108 -16.32 -9.28 8.97
C PHE A 108 -16.88 -8.78 10.30
N ARG A 109 -17.06 -7.45 10.44
CA ARG A 109 -17.69 -6.76 11.57
C ARG A 109 -18.45 -5.54 11.07
N GLU A 110 -19.45 -5.15 11.84
CA GLU A 110 -20.16 -3.89 11.64
C GLU A 110 -20.39 -3.21 12.97
N GLY A 111 -20.61 -1.92 12.94
CA GLY A 111 -20.96 -1.13 14.12
C GLY A 111 -21.39 0.28 13.78
N VAL A 112 -21.64 1.08 14.79
CA VAL A 112 -22.11 2.46 14.66
C VAL A 112 -21.24 3.35 15.52
N THR A 113 -20.89 4.54 15.00
CA THR A 113 -20.10 5.52 15.77
C THR A 113 -20.89 6.07 16.95
N ASP A 114 -20.21 6.24 18.09
CA ASP A 114 -20.75 6.80 19.32
C ASP A 114 -20.97 8.32 19.25
N SER A 115 -21.35 8.94 20.36
CA SER A 115 -21.58 10.39 20.46
C SER A 115 -20.32 11.23 20.18
N ALA A 116 -19.13 10.66 20.32
CA ALA A 116 -17.86 11.30 19.98
C ALA A 116 -17.42 11.04 18.52
N GLY A 117 -18.24 10.35 17.72
CA GLY A 117 -17.91 9.96 16.35
C GLY A 117 -16.90 8.82 16.29
N GLN A 118 -16.77 8.03 17.36
CA GLN A 118 -15.78 6.95 17.46
C GLN A 118 -16.45 5.58 17.38
N ILE A 119 -15.70 4.63 16.82
CA ILE A 119 -16.05 3.21 16.87
C ILE A 119 -14.81 2.40 17.26
N LEU A 120 -15.00 1.37 18.09
CA LEU A 120 -13.96 0.46 18.52
C LEU A 120 -14.27 -0.97 18.08
N PHE A 121 -13.37 -1.57 17.33
CA PHE A 121 -13.38 -2.99 17.00
C PHE A 121 -12.32 -3.69 17.85
N GLU A 122 -12.73 -4.61 18.72
CA GLU A 122 -11.87 -5.37 19.62
C GLU A 122 -11.71 -6.82 19.17
N ASN A 123 -10.70 -7.50 19.74
CA ASN A 123 -10.45 -8.92 19.49
C ASN A 123 -10.31 -9.24 18.00
N LEU A 124 -9.61 -8.38 17.27
CA LEU A 124 -9.24 -8.60 15.89
C LEU A 124 -8.00 -9.50 15.82
N THR A 125 -7.96 -10.39 14.86
CA THR A 125 -6.75 -11.16 14.53
C THR A 125 -5.77 -10.31 13.72
N ALA A 126 -4.48 -10.64 13.78
CA ALA A 126 -3.50 -10.01 12.91
C ALA A 126 -3.92 -10.17 11.43
N GLY A 127 -3.88 -9.08 10.66
CA GLY A 127 -4.36 -9.06 9.28
C GLY A 127 -4.49 -7.67 8.68
N MET A 128 -4.98 -7.63 7.46
CA MET A 128 -5.30 -6.38 6.77
C MET A 128 -6.81 -6.19 6.72
N TYR A 129 -7.25 -4.99 7.05
CA TYR A 129 -8.67 -4.66 7.13
C TYR A 129 -9.00 -3.49 6.22
N LEU A 130 -10.13 -3.59 5.52
CA LEU A 130 -10.69 -2.57 4.65
C LEU A 130 -11.89 -1.93 5.32
N ILE A 131 -11.88 -0.61 5.42
CA ILE A 131 -13.00 0.21 5.90
C ILE A 131 -13.51 1.04 4.71
N PRO A 132 -14.78 0.86 4.30
CA PRO A 132 -15.41 1.69 3.27
C PRO A 132 -15.45 3.17 3.65
N GLY A 133 -15.48 4.02 2.64
CA GLY A 133 -15.75 5.43 2.85
C GLY A 133 -17.18 5.67 3.36
N VAL A 134 -17.34 6.76 4.08
CA VAL A 134 -18.65 7.18 4.63
C VAL A 134 -19.02 8.53 4.06
N LEU A 135 -20.24 8.65 3.56
CA LEU A 135 -20.86 9.92 3.20
C LEU A 135 -21.83 10.32 4.33
N ALA A 136 -21.46 11.34 5.09
CA ALA A 136 -22.30 11.91 6.11
C ALA A 136 -22.94 13.21 5.57
N GLU A 137 -24.25 13.21 5.50
CA GLU A 137 -25.03 14.38 5.06
C GLU A 137 -25.33 15.28 6.25
N SER A 138 -25.22 16.58 6.07
CA SER A 138 -25.53 17.60 7.06
C SER A 138 -26.24 18.78 6.41
N SER A 139 -26.83 19.66 7.22
CA SER A 139 -27.51 20.85 6.72
C SER A 139 -26.61 21.86 5.99
N ASP A 140 -25.32 21.79 6.20
CA ASP A 140 -24.30 22.66 5.60
C ASP A 140 -23.54 22.00 4.42
N GLY A 141 -23.85 20.73 4.13
CA GLY A 141 -23.25 20.01 3.01
C GLY A 141 -22.93 18.54 3.31
N ASN A 142 -22.17 17.96 2.42
CA ASN A 142 -21.75 16.56 2.48
C ASN A 142 -20.32 16.44 3.01
N TYR A 143 -20.11 15.54 3.97
CA TYR A 143 -18.81 15.18 4.52
C TYR A 143 -18.45 13.78 4.03
N GLN A 144 -17.45 13.69 3.17
CA GLN A 144 -17.00 12.43 2.61
C GLN A 144 -15.73 11.96 3.30
N PHE A 145 -15.82 10.89 4.09
CA PHE A 145 -14.68 10.20 4.69
C PHE A 145 -14.14 9.17 3.70
N GLU A 146 -12.84 9.23 3.42
CA GLU A 146 -12.19 8.31 2.49
C GLU A 146 -12.16 6.87 3.03
N ALA A 147 -12.33 5.90 2.12
CA ALA A 147 -12.05 4.50 2.42
C ALA A 147 -10.55 4.30 2.66
N PHE A 148 -10.20 3.35 3.51
CA PHE A 148 -8.80 3.04 3.79
C PHE A 148 -8.55 1.58 4.14
N LEU A 149 -7.31 1.15 3.94
CA LEU A 149 -6.77 -0.11 4.44
C LEU A 149 -5.96 0.16 5.70
N VAL A 150 -6.07 -0.73 6.65
CA VAL A 150 -5.24 -0.75 7.86
C VAL A 150 -4.67 -2.14 8.09
N VAL A 151 -3.39 -2.20 8.41
CA VAL A 151 -2.69 -3.44 8.81
C VAL A 151 -2.63 -3.50 10.32
N LEU A 152 -2.97 -4.63 10.89
CA LEU A 152 -2.94 -4.88 12.32
C LEU A 152 -2.10 -6.14 12.63
N PRO A 153 -1.06 -6.04 13.45
CA PRO A 153 -0.44 -4.80 13.89
C PRO A 153 0.31 -4.11 12.73
N PRO A 154 0.44 -2.78 12.76
CA PRO A 154 1.22 -2.07 11.74
C PRO A 154 2.70 -2.45 11.83
N PRO A 155 3.46 -2.37 10.71
CA PRO A 155 4.89 -2.62 10.72
C PRO A 155 5.59 -1.72 11.74
N ALA A 156 6.32 -2.32 12.66
CA ALA A 156 7.16 -1.59 13.60
C ALA A 156 8.43 -1.10 12.89
N GLN A 157 8.87 0.12 13.20
CA GLN A 157 10.18 0.61 12.75
C GLN A 157 11.28 0.19 13.71
N GLU A 158 10.96 0.12 15.01
CA GLU A 158 11.84 -0.32 16.08
C GLU A 158 11.00 -0.93 17.22
N GLY A 159 11.54 -1.95 17.90
CA GLY A 159 10.95 -2.52 19.11
C GLY A 159 9.69 -3.36 18.87
N ASP A 160 8.68 -3.16 19.72
CA ASP A 160 7.46 -3.96 19.74
C ASP A 160 6.38 -3.40 18.80
N HIS A 161 5.55 -4.30 18.28
CA HIS A 161 4.40 -3.94 17.45
C HIS A 161 3.25 -3.35 18.28
N LEU A 162 2.53 -2.38 17.67
CA LEU A 162 1.34 -1.78 18.27
C LEU A 162 0.11 -2.64 17.93
N TYR A 163 -0.52 -3.24 18.95
CA TYR A 163 -1.73 -4.05 18.78
C TYR A 163 -3.02 -3.26 18.96
N ASP A 164 -2.93 -2.08 19.59
CA ASP A 164 -4.04 -1.14 19.76
C ASP A 164 -3.80 0.07 18.86
N VAL A 165 -4.60 0.17 17.78
CA VAL A 165 -4.42 1.15 16.73
C VAL A 165 -5.58 2.14 16.70
N THR A 166 -5.28 3.42 16.57
CA THR A 166 -6.27 4.47 16.32
C THR A 166 -6.04 5.04 14.92
N SER A 167 -7.11 5.11 14.12
CA SER A 167 -7.10 5.67 12.78
C SER A 167 -8.14 6.78 12.64
N LYS A 168 -7.81 7.80 11.85
CA LYS A 168 -8.71 8.87 11.49
C LYS A 168 -8.74 8.98 9.96
N PRO A 169 -9.85 8.60 9.29
CA PRO A 169 -9.97 8.73 7.85
C PRO A 169 -9.93 10.20 7.43
N LYS A 170 -9.35 10.45 6.25
CA LYS A 170 -9.41 11.78 5.65
C LYS A 170 -10.85 12.14 5.32
N CYS A 171 -11.23 13.39 5.58
CA CYS A 171 -12.54 13.90 5.29
C CYS A 171 -12.44 15.11 4.36
N SER A 172 -13.35 15.19 3.39
CA SER A 172 -13.59 16.38 2.58
C SER A 172 -15.03 16.85 2.79
N HIS A 173 -15.22 18.17 2.80
CA HIS A 173 -16.52 18.81 2.87
C HIS A 173 -16.85 19.43 1.52
N SER A 174 -18.08 19.26 1.04
CA SER A 174 -18.57 19.85 -0.19
C SER A 174 -20.04 20.19 -0.08
N THR A 175 -20.45 21.27 -0.73
CA THR A 175 -21.87 21.59 -0.91
C THR A 175 -22.26 21.11 -2.30
N PRO A 176 -23.09 20.06 -2.44
CA PRO A 176 -23.50 19.57 -3.74
C PRO A 176 -24.29 20.63 -4.49
N THR A 177 -23.85 20.96 -5.70
CA THR A 177 -24.65 21.70 -6.65
C THR A 177 -25.19 20.72 -7.69
N PRO A 178 -26.49 20.68 -7.98
CA PRO A 178 -27.02 19.78 -8.97
C PRO A 178 -26.52 20.17 -10.36
N GLU A 179 -25.42 19.56 -10.79
CA GLU A 179 -24.85 19.73 -12.12
C GLU A 179 -24.77 18.39 -12.83
N THR A 180 -25.03 18.38 -14.15
CA THR A 180 -24.75 17.18 -14.93
C THR A 180 -23.28 17.02 -15.12
N ARG A 181 -22.73 15.88 -14.66
CA ARG A 181 -21.34 15.49 -14.83
C ARG A 181 -21.21 14.37 -15.84
N ARG A 182 -20.22 14.51 -16.71
CA ARG A 182 -19.80 13.41 -17.58
C ARG A 182 -18.66 12.66 -16.92
N TYR A 183 -18.88 11.36 -16.67
CA TYR A 183 -17.84 10.43 -16.28
C TYR A 183 -17.27 9.71 -17.49
N THR A 184 -15.98 9.39 -17.42
CA THR A 184 -15.28 8.63 -18.46
C THR A 184 -14.55 7.46 -17.81
N LEU A 185 -14.74 6.28 -18.37
CA LEU A 185 -14.01 5.07 -18.02
C LEU A 185 -12.98 4.81 -19.11
N VAL A 186 -11.73 4.59 -18.71
CA VAL A 186 -10.61 4.28 -19.60
C VAL A 186 -9.94 3.01 -19.13
N LYS A 187 -9.76 2.06 -20.05
CA LYS A 187 -8.98 0.86 -19.82
C LYS A 187 -7.56 1.08 -20.28
N HIS A 188 -6.60 0.81 -19.38
CA HIS A 188 -5.18 0.89 -19.66
C HIS A 188 -4.51 -0.47 -19.48
N TRP A 189 -3.46 -0.73 -20.29
CA TRP A 189 -2.69 -1.97 -20.26
C TRP A 189 -1.22 -1.65 -19.96
N LYS A 190 -0.68 -2.25 -18.90
CA LYS A 190 0.76 -2.25 -18.57
C LYS A 190 1.32 -3.65 -18.78
N ASP A 191 1.57 -4.01 -20.03
CA ASP A 191 1.87 -5.38 -20.44
C ASP A 191 2.80 -5.45 -21.66
N THR A 192 3.79 -4.60 -21.70
CA THR A 192 4.77 -4.54 -22.80
C THR A 192 5.31 -5.94 -23.15
N GLY A 193 5.18 -6.34 -24.42
CA GLY A 193 5.54 -7.66 -24.92
C GLY A 193 4.45 -8.73 -24.77
N TYR A 194 3.29 -8.39 -24.22
CA TYR A 194 2.13 -9.30 -24.08
C TYR A 194 0.87 -8.78 -24.76
N GLU A 195 1.00 -7.81 -25.65
CA GLU A 195 -0.14 -7.15 -26.31
C GLU A 195 -1.04 -8.13 -27.07
N SER A 196 -0.45 -9.21 -27.58
CA SER A 196 -1.18 -10.29 -28.26
C SER A 196 -2.02 -11.17 -27.32
N SER A 197 -1.75 -11.09 -26.02
CA SER A 197 -2.49 -11.82 -24.98
C SER A 197 -3.71 -11.06 -24.46
N ARG A 198 -3.93 -9.82 -24.92
CA ARG A 198 -5.10 -9.03 -24.53
C ARG A 198 -6.36 -9.65 -25.10
N PRO A 199 -7.46 -9.74 -24.33
CA PRO A 199 -8.73 -10.19 -24.85
C PRO A 199 -9.30 -9.18 -25.88
N GLU A 200 -10.28 -9.62 -26.66
CA GLU A 200 -10.99 -8.74 -27.60
C GLU A 200 -11.82 -7.68 -26.86
N SER A 201 -12.34 -8.03 -25.68
CA SER A 201 -13.11 -7.15 -24.81
C SER A 201 -12.87 -7.42 -23.34
N VAL A 202 -13.10 -6.41 -22.50
CA VAL A 202 -13.21 -6.55 -21.05
C VAL A 202 -14.60 -6.11 -20.60
N THR A 203 -15.17 -6.81 -19.62
CA THR A 203 -16.46 -6.46 -19.04
C THR A 203 -16.22 -5.66 -17.77
N VAL A 204 -16.89 -4.52 -17.64
CA VAL A 204 -16.77 -3.63 -16.50
C VAL A 204 -18.14 -3.33 -15.93
N ASP A 205 -18.31 -3.58 -14.63
CA ASP A 205 -19.48 -3.11 -13.88
C ASP A 205 -19.20 -1.69 -13.37
N ILE A 206 -20.20 -0.82 -13.51
CA ILE A 206 -20.23 0.53 -13.01
C ILE A 206 -21.22 0.56 -11.84
N LEU A 207 -20.74 1.00 -10.68
CA LEU A 207 -21.52 1.02 -9.45
C LEU A 207 -21.82 2.46 -9.03
N ASN A 208 -23.01 2.64 -8.44
CA ASN A 208 -23.40 3.82 -7.72
C ASN A 208 -23.79 3.42 -6.29
N ASN A 209 -23.14 4.03 -5.29
CA ASN A 209 -23.36 3.73 -3.87
C ASN A 209 -23.28 2.22 -3.58
N GLY A 210 -22.29 1.53 -4.18
CA GLY A 210 -22.06 0.10 -3.99
C GLY A 210 -23.01 -0.84 -4.73
N GLN A 211 -23.96 -0.33 -5.52
CA GLN A 211 -24.87 -1.12 -6.35
C GLN A 211 -24.46 -1.05 -7.81
N VAL A 212 -24.43 -2.20 -8.49
CA VAL A 212 -24.19 -2.26 -9.95
C VAL A 212 -25.38 -1.66 -10.66
N VAL A 213 -25.16 -0.55 -11.35
CA VAL A 213 -26.19 0.16 -12.11
C VAL A 213 -26.04 -0.03 -13.61
N MET A 214 -24.86 -0.43 -14.07
CA MET A 214 -24.55 -0.59 -15.49
C MET A 214 -23.39 -1.58 -15.68
N THR A 215 -23.46 -2.39 -16.72
CA THR A 215 -22.36 -3.24 -17.17
C THR A 215 -21.99 -2.87 -18.60
N GLN A 216 -20.71 -2.64 -18.86
CA GLN A 216 -20.17 -2.24 -20.16
C GLN A 216 -19.10 -3.18 -20.66
N GLN A 217 -19.03 -3.34 -21.98
CA GLN A 217 -17.90 -3.98 -22.64
C GLN A 217 -17.02 -2.92 -23.28
N LEU A 218 -15.73 -2.96 -22.92
CA LEU A 218 -14.72 -2.12 -23.54
C LEU A 218 -13.94 -2.96 -24.55
N THR A 219 -13.77 -2.44 -25.75
CA THR A 219 -13.10 -3.11 -26.86
C THR A 219 -12.04 -2.21 -27.48
N ARG A 220 -11.23 -2.77 -28.38
CA ARG A 220 -10.28 -1.97 -29.18
C ARG A 220 -11.02 -0.95 -30.06
N ASP A 221 -12.18 -1.28 -30.61
CA ASP A 221 -12.97 -0.41 -31.47
C ASP A 221 -13.53 0.80 -30.73
N SER A 222 -13.83 0.64 -29.42
CA SER A 222 -14.20 1.75 -28.53
C SER A 222 -13.00 2.52 -27.98
N ASN A 223 -11.77 2.24 -28.46
CA ASN A 223 -10.52 2.73 -27.87
C ASN A 223 -10.42 2.46 -26.36
N TRP A 224 -11.02 1.36 -25.91
CA TRP A 224 -11.04 0.96 -24.51
C TRP A 224 -11.66 2.02 -23.60
N THR A 225 -12.65 2.79 -24.09
CA THR A 225 -13.25 3.92 -23.38
C THR A 225 -14.77 3.84 -23.40
N PHE A 226 -15.40 4.34 -22.34
CA PHE A 226 -16.84 4.53 -22.23
C PHE A 226 -17.13 5.81 -21.43
N SER A 227 -18.20 6.54 -21.77
CA SER A 227 -18.60 7.75 -21.03
C SER A 227 -20.09 7.75 -20.79
N TRP A 228 -20.50 8.30 -19.64
CA TRP A 228 -21.91 8.47 -19.27
C TRP A 228 -22.12 9.79 -18.53
N ASP A 229 -23.32 10.30 -18.63
CA ASP A 229 -23.73 11.52 -17.96
C ASP A 229 -24.65 11.20 -16.78
N VAL A 230 -24.41 11.87 -15.64
CA VAL A 230 -25.21 11.73 -14.42
C VAL A 230 -25.45 13.09 -13.79
N LEU A 231 -26.52 13.21 -13.01
CA LEU A 231 -26.68 14.33 -12.09
C LEU A 231 -25.72 14.12 -10.91
N ASP A 232 -24.91 15.13 -10.60
CA ASP A 232 -24.03 15.11 -9.42
C ASP A 232 -24.86 15.36 -8.16
N ASP A 233 -25.23 14.27 -7.52
CA ASP A 233 -25.97 14.24 -6.25
C ASP A 233 -25.09 13.88 -5.05
N GLY A 234 -23.77 13.83 -5.24
CA GLY A 234 -22.82 13.38 -4.23
C GLY A 234 -22.65 11.86 -4.14
N SER A 235 -23.31 11.08 -5.01
CA SER A 235 -23.19 9.62 -5.06
C SER A 235 -21.76 9.17 -5.25
N ILE A 236 -21.42 8.02 -4.62
CA ILE A 236 -20.12 7.37 -4.75
C ILE A 236 -20.15 6.45 -5.97
N TRP A 237 -19.39 6.82 -7.01
CA TRP A 237 -19.24 6.03 -8.22
C TRP A 237 -17.97 5.19 -8.16
N GLN A 238 -18.07 3.93 -8.58
CA GLN A 238 -16.98 2.96 -8.61
C GLN A 238 -17.05 2.15 -9.91
N VAL A 239 -15.95 1.51 -10.28
CA VAL A 239 -15.87 0.60 -11.43
C VAL A 239 -15.12 -0.65 -11.03
N VAL A 240 -15.52 -1.80 -11.57
CA VAL A 240 -14.82 -3.07 -11.34
C VAL A 240 -14.75 -3.85 -12.66
N GLU A 241 -13.56 -4.33 -13.01
CA GLU A 241 -13.38 -5.23 -14.15
C GLU A 241 -13.76 -6.64 -13.74
N ARG A 242 -14.64 -7.25 -14.53
CA ARG A 242 -14.98 -8.66 -14.41
C ARG A 242 -14.07 -9.50 -15.29
N ASN A 243 -13.83 -10.73 -14.89
CA ASN A 243 -13.08 -11.71 -15.69
C ASN A 243 -11.70 -11.18 -16.12
N VAL A 244 -10.94 -10.60 -15.17
CA VAL A 244 -9.56 -10.15 -15.42
C VAL A 244 -8.75 -11.30 -16.02
N PRO A 245 -8.06 -11.10 -17.16
CA PRO A 245 -7.36 -12.17 -17.84
C PRO A 245 -6.27 -12.82 -16.96
N ALA A 246 -6.08 -14.11 -17.10
CA ALA A 246 -5.08 -14.84 -16.34
C ALA A 246 -3.68 -14.23 -16.50
N GLY A 247 -2.98 -14.07 -15.39
CA GLY A 247 -1.64 -13.46 -15.33
C GLY A 247 -1.65 -11.94 -15.28
N TYR A 248 -2.82 -11.30 -15.21
CA TYR A 248 -2.94 -9.87 -14.95
C TYR A 248 -3.45 -9.62 -13.54
N THR A 249 -2.99 -8.53 -12.96
CA THR A 249 -3.62 -7.87 -11.82
C THR A 249 -4.29 -6.59 -12.29
N VAL A 250 -5.33 -6.14 -11.59
CA VAL A 250 -6.08 -4.93 -11.94
C VAL A 250 -5.97 -3.88 -10.83
N THR A 251 -5.91 -2.63 -11.23
CA THR A 251 -6.12 -1.48 -10.34
C THR A 251 -7.19 -0.58 -10.90
N ALA A 252 -8.11 -0.15 -10.03
CA ALA A 252 -9.15 0.83 -10.34
C ALA A 252 -8.82 2.15 -9.62
N THR A 253 -8.68 3.22 -10.38
CA THR A 253 -8.40 4.56 -9.84
C THR A 253 -9.37 5.57 -10.39
N ARG A 254 -9.50 6.71 -9.71
CA ARG A 254 -10.30 7.83 -10.17
C ARG A 254 -9.51 9.12 -10.05
N GLU A 255 -9.49 9.89 -11.13
CA GLU A 255 -8.94 11.24 -11.20
C GLU A 255 -10.02 12.19 -11.72
N GLY A 256 -10.54 13.05 -10.84
CA GLY A 256 -11.69 13.88 -11.17
C GLY A 256 -12.88 13.04 -11.63
N ASN A 257 -13.30 13.20 -12.88
CA ASN A 257 -14.42 12.46 -13.49
C ASN A 257 -13.96 11.27 -14.35
N THR A 258 -12.68 10.93 -14.33
CA THR A 258 -12.13 9.82 -15.10
C THR A 258 -11.81 8.63 -14.21
N PHE A 259 -12.38 7.48 -14.51
CA PHE A 259 -12.03 6.18 -13.95
C PHE A 259 -10.99 5.52 -14.84
N LEU A 260 -9.90 5.07 -14.25
CA LEU A 260 -8.85 4.36 -14.96
C LEU A 260 -8.74 2.94 -14.43
N LEU A 261 -9.02 1.96 -15.28
CA LEU A 261 -8.78 0.53 -15.01
C LEU A 261 -7.47 0.13 -15.68
N THR A 262 -6.47 -0.19 -14.88
CA THR A 262 -5.16 -0.62 -15.37
C THR A 262 -4.95 -2.09 -15.12
N ASN A 263 -4.78 -2.89 -16.19
CA ASN A 263 -4.29 -4.24 -16.06
C ASN A 263 -2.77 -4.26 -16.20
N THR A 264 -2.13 -4.86 -15.22
CA THR A 264 -0.68 -5.00 -15.17
C THR A 264 -0.31 -6.48 -15.31
N ARG A 265 0.56 -6.79 -16.26
CA ARG A 265 1.16 -8.11 -16.39
C ARG A 265 2.67 -7.97 -16.20
N SER A 266 3.16 -8.53 -15.09
CA SER A 266 4.59 -8.62 -14.86
C SER A 266 5.11 -9.80 -15.65
N GLY A 267 6.04 -9.57 -16.55
CA GLY A 267 6.76 -10.63 -17.24
C GLY A 267 7.61 -11.41 -16.26
N GLY A 268 7.28 -12.68 -16.06
CA GLY A 268 8.00 -13.75 -15.37
C GLY A 268 8.76 -13.38 -14.11
N VAL A 269 8.46 -14.12 -13.03
CA VAL A 269 9.17 -14.12 -11.75
C VAL A 269 9.56 -12.72 -11.29
N VAL A 270 8.67 -12.07 -10.57
CA VAL A 270 9.09 -10.98 -9.67
C VAL A 270 10.10 -11.62 -8.71
N LYS A 271 11.40 -11.50 -9.02
CA LYS A 271 12.40 -11.63 -7.98
C LYS A 271 11.93 -10.63 -6.91
N PRO A 272 11.70 -11.08 -5.67
CA PRO A 272 11.50 -10.13 -4.58
C PRO A 272 12.63 -9.10 -4.71
N PRO A 273 12.37 -7.81 -4.48
CA PRO A 273 13.45 -6.84 -4.46
C PRO A 273 14.49 -7.45 -3.53
N GLN A 274 15.65 -7.74 -4.07
CA GLN A 274 16.80 -8.07 -3.24
C GLN A 274 17.08 -6.79 -2.46
N THR A 275 16.46 -6.66 -1.30
CA THR A 275 16.86 -5.74 -0.23
C THR A 275 18.14 -6.30 0.35
N GLY A 276 19.18 -6.17 -0.38
CA GLY A 276 20.52 -6.60 -0.19
C GLY A 276 21.11 -6.48 -1.56
N ASP A 277 21.52 -5.26 -1.90
CA ASP A 277 22.60 -5.10 -2.87
C ASP A 277 23.65 -6.14 -2.42
N PRO A 278 24.02 -7.15 -3.21
CA PRO A 278 25.21 -7.89 -2.93
C PRO A 278 26.34 -6.88 -3.10
N MET A 279 26.53 -6.05 -2.09
CA MET A 279 27.71 -5.22 -2.04
C MET A 279 28.85 -6.22 -2.06
N ILE A 280 29.41 -6.43 -3.24
CA ILE A 280 30.57 -7.26 -3.44
C ILE A 280 31.68 -6.56 -2.66
N PHE A 281 31.78 -6.84 -1.36
CA PHE A 281 32.79 -6.26 -0.47
C PHE A 281 34.21 -6.66 -0.87
N TRP A 282 34.34 -7.75 -1.66
CA TRP A 282 35.63 -8.28 -2.12
C TRP A 282 36.51 -7.25 -2.80
N PRO A 283 36.08 -6.42 -3.74
CA PRO A 283 36.95 -5.40 -4.37
C PRO A 283 37.44 -4.37 -3.34
N TYR A 284 36.60 -3.98 -2.40
CA TYR A 284 36.98 -3.00 -1.37
C TYR A 284 37.94 -3.59 -0.34
N ILE A 285 37.74 -4.86 0.06
CA ILE A 285 38.69 -5.59 0.91
C ILE A 285 40.02 -5.75 0.19
N LEU A 286 40.02 -6.08 -1.10
CA LEU A 286 41.23 -6.25 -1.89
C LEU A 286 41.99 -4.92 -2.05
N ILE A 287 41.31 -3.82 -2.29
CA ILE A 287 41.91 -2.47 -2.35
C ILE A 287 42.50 -2.07 -0.99
N MET A 288 41.78 -2.36 0.12
CA MET A 288 42.32 -2.12 1.47
C MET A 288 43.58 -2.96 1.77
N CYS A 289 43.59 -4.22 1.39
CA CYS A 289 44.76 -5.08 1.58
C CYS A 289 45.96 -4.62 0.72
N ILE A 290 45.75 -4.25 -0.54
CA ILE A 290 46.79 -3.75 -1.44
C ILE A 290 47.38 -2.44 -0.91
N SER A 291 46.53 -1.50 -0.49
CA SER A 291 46.99 -0.23 0.09
C SER A 291 47.77 -0.42 1.40
N GLY A 292 47.32 -1.34 2.25
CA GLY A 292 48.04 -1.72 3.49
C GLY A 292 49.43 -2.33 3.21
N CYS A 293 49.51 -3.24 2.22
CA CYS A 293 50.79 -3.84 1.82
C CYS A 293 51.76 -2.82 1.19
N ALA A 294 51.24 -1.90 0.34
CA ALA A 294 52.03 -0.83 -0.24
C ALA A 294 52.61 0.12 0.82
N LEU A 295 51.85 0.47 1.82
CA LEU A 295 52.33 1.29 2.97
C LEU A 295 53.39 0.56 3.81
N LEU A 296 53.28 -0.76 4.02
CA LEU A 296 54.27 -1.58 4.72
C LEU A 296 55.58 -1.67 3.91
N LEU A 297 55.50 -1.89 2.60
CA LEU A 297 56.66 -1.92 1.72
C LEU A 297 57.40 -0.57 1.66
N LEU A 298 56.67 0.52 1.58
CA LEU A 298 57.24 1.87 1.64
C LEU A 298 57.88 2.18 2.99
N GLY A 299 57.29 1.67 4.09
CA GLY A 299 57.87 1.78 5.42
C GLY A 299 59.18 1.00 5.59
N ILE A 300 59.25 -0.19 5.02
CA ILE A 300 60.48 -1.06 5.01
C ILE A 300 61.55 -0.46 4.13
N HIS A 301 61.21 0.02 2.94
CA HIS A 301 62.13 0.67 2.00
C HIS A 301 62.78 1.94 2.60
N ARG A 302 62.00 2.77 3.27
CA ARG A 302 62.51 3.94 4.00
C ARG A 302 63.44 3.60 5.15
N ARG A 303 63.28 2.44 5.81
CA ARG A 303 64.17 1.98 6.87
C ARG A 303 65.54 1.56 6.31
N ARG A 304 65.61 1.02 5.06
CA ARG A 304 66.86 0.60 4.41
C ARG A 304 67.66 1.79 3.83
N LEU A 305 67.04 2.94 3.63
CA LEU A 305 67.71 4.16 3.10
C LEU A 305 68.27 5.07 4.23
N VAL A 306 68.03 4.72 5.49
CA VAL A 306 68.46 5.51 6.68
C VAL A 306 69.53 4.75 7.49
N GLN A 307 69.91 3.56 7.05
CA GLN A 307 71.12 2.86 7.47
C GLN A 307 72.21 3.00 6.39
#